data_f6e42a962ec73ca2204cfb351be17832
#
_entry.id   f6e42a962ec73ca2204cfb351be17832
#
_cell.length_a   1.000
_cell.length_b   1.000
_cell.length_c   1.000
_cell.angle_alpha   90.00
_cell.angle_beta   90.00
_cell.angle_gamma   90.00
#
_symmetry.space_group_name_H-M   'P 1'
#
loop_
_entity.id
_entity.type
_entity.pdbx_description
1 polymer ?
#
loop_
_entity_poly.entity_id
_entity_poly.type
_entity_poly.pdbx_seq_one_letter_code
_entity_poly.pdbx_strand_id
1 'polypeptide(L)'
;MKGIILAGGSGTRLHPLTLAMSKQMMPVYDKPMIYYPLSTLMMAGINEVLIISTPHDLPNFKKLLGDGSNIGCQFTYAEQAVPNGLAQAFVIGEEFIGEDSVALVLGDNIFFGSNMHQLLQSNRNPDGGVVFAYHVSDPERYGVVEFDKDLTAISIEEKPLEPKSNYAVPGLYFYDNSVVEIAKNIKPSARGEYEITDVNKVYLEKGKLKVGILSRGTAWLDTGTFNSLMQAGQFVQVLEERQGLKVGCIEEIAWRQGFISTQQLKDLAEPLKKSGYGDYLLSLLKHKTY
;
A
#
# COMPACT_ATOMS: atom_id res chain seq x y z
N MET A 1 12.23 -9.69 1.76
CA MET A 1 11.47 -8.45 2.08
C MET A 1 10.09 -8.83 2.54
N LYS A 2 9.64 -8.29 3.63
CA LYS A 2 8.29 -8.45 4.20
C LYS A 2 7.44 -7.20 3.95
N GLY A 3 6.13 -7.31 4.08
CA GLY A 3 5.22 -6.20 3.85
C GLY A 3 4.49 -5.79 5.13
N ILE A 4 4.21 -4.50 5.27
CA ILE A 4 3.32 -3.96 6.31
C ILE A 4 2.21 -3.18 5.63
N ILE A 5 0.96 -3.46 5.97
CA ILE A 5 -0.19 -2.62 5.65
C ILE A 5 -0.62 -1.91 6.91
N LEU A 6 -0.51 -0.58 6.92
CA LEU A 6 -1.03 0.21 8.02
C LEU A 6 -2.48 0.59 7.73
N ALA A 7 -3.39 -0.12 8.37
CA ALA A 7 -4.84 0.00 8.21
C ALA A 7 -5.50 0.55 9.50
N GLY A 8 -4.82 1.46 10.16
CA GLY A 8 -5.28 2.15 11.36
C GLY A 8 -5.90 3.51 11.07
N GLY A 9 -6.15 4.26 12.16
CA GLY A 9 -6.70 5.60 12.10
C GLY A 9 -8.20 5.65 12.37
N SER A 10 -8.67 6.79 12.88
CA SER A 10 -10.07 6.99 13.29
C SER A 10 -11.08 7.16 12.15
N GLY A 11 -10.59 7.42 10.93
CA GLY A 11 -11.45 7.62 9.76
C GLY A 11 -12.45 8.80 9.85
N THR A 12 -12.24 9.73 10.78
CA THR A 12 -13.21 10.80 11.13
C THR A 12 -13.62 11.67 9.95
N ARG A 13 -12.75 11.85 8.96
CA ARG A 13 -13.06 12.59 7.73
C ARG A 13 -14.15 11.95 6.86
N LEU A 14 -14.45 10.67 7.11
CA LEU A 14 -15.48 9.90 6.41
C LEU A 14 -16.69 9.57 7.30
N HIS A 15 -16.82 10.21 8.48
CA HIS A 15 -18.04 10.07 9.27
C HIS A 15 -19.27 10.59 8.49
N PRO A 16 -20.42 9.90 8.55
CA PRO A 16 -20.74 8.75 9.42
C PRO A 16 -20.37 7.37 8.88
N LEU A 17 -19.80 7.25 7.67
CA LEU A 17 -19.51 5.93 7.05
C LEU A 17 -18.60 5.04 7.91
N THR A 18 -17.65 5.65 8.59
CA THR A 18 -16.62 4.97 9.40
C THR A 18 -16.96 4.88 10.89
N LEU A 19 -18.22 5.10 11.27
CA LEU A 19 -18.65 4.91 12.65
C LEU A 19 -18.71 3.43 13.09
N ALA A 20 -19.00 2.54 12.15
CA ALA A 20 -19.20 1.12 12.43
C ALA A 20 -18.13 0.21 11.81
N MET A 21 -17.24 0.75 11.00
CA MET A 21 -16.20 -0.04 10.33
C MET A 21 -14.98 0.80 9.98
N SER A 22 -13.82 0.15 9.91
CA SER A 22 -12.61 0.74 9.38
C SER A 22 -12.82 1.21 7.93
N LYS A 23 -12.22 2.37 7.60
CA LYS A 23 -12.18 2.90 6.23
C LYS A 23 -11.70 1.85 5.21
N GLN A 24 -10.68 1.11 5.56
CA GLN A 24 -10.04 0.12 4.68
C GLN A 24 -10.91 -1.12 4.43
N MET A 25 -12.01 -1.27 5.17
CA MET A 25 -13.03 -2.31 4.94
C MET A 25 -14.15 -1.83 3.99
N MET A 26 -14.22 -0.53 3.71
CA MET A 26 -15.22 0.02 2.80
C MET A 26 -14.99 -0.47 1.37
N PRO A 27 -16.08 -0.64 0.60
CA PRO A 27 -15.95 -1.04 -0.78
C PRO A 27 -15.37 0.09 -1.64
N VAL A 28 -14.44 -0.26 -2.53
CA VAL A 28 -14.03 0.55 -3.67
C VAL A 28 -14.45 -0.24 -4.91
N TYR A 29 -15.57 0.11 -5.50
CA TYR A 29 -16.27 -0.59 -6.56
C TYR A 29 -16.71 -2.01 -6.11
N ASP A 30 -15.98 -3.06 -6.45
CA ASP A 30 -16.40 -4.46 -6.31
C ASP A 30 -15.68 -5.23 -5.19
N LYS A 31 -14.76 -4.58 -4.47
CA LYS A 31 -13.98 -5.25 -3.41
C LYS A 31 -13.60 -4.31 -2.26
N PRO A 32 -13.25 -4.84 -1.07
CA PRO A 32 -12.79 -4.02 0.06
C PRO A 32 -11.52 -3.26 -0.29
N MET A 33 -11.42 -2.01 0.20
CA MET A 33 -10.29 -1.12 -0.05
C MET A 33 -8.93 -1.75 0.24
N ILE A 34 -8.81 -2.53 1.31
CA ILE A 34 -7.53 -3.17 1.70
C ILE A 34 -6.96 -4.13 0.64
N TYR A 35 -7.78 -4.62 -0.29
CA TYR A 35 -7.30 -5.47 -1.38
C TYR A 35 -6.33 -4.76 -2.31
N TYR A 36 -6.49 -3.45 -2.50
CA TYR A 36 -5.63 -2.66 -3.38
C TYR A 36 -4.20 -2.49 -2.83
N PRO A 37 -3.97 -2.02 -1.59
CA PRO A 37 -2.62 -1.99 -1.03
C PRO A 37 -2.02 -3.41 -0.86
N LEU A 38 -2.84 -4.42 -0.52
CA LEU A 38 -2.38 -5.81 -0.49
C LEU A 38 -1.91 -6.26 -1.88
N SER A 39 -2.66 -5.97 -2.92
CA SER A 39 -2.28 -6.26 -4.31
C SER A 39 -0.97 -5.59 -4.71
N THR A 40 -0.72 -4.37 -4.22
CA THR A 40 0.52 -3.63 -4.47
C THR A 40 1.74 -4.36 -3.86
N LEU A 41 1.63 -4.84 -2.62
CA LEU A 41 2.69 -5.65 -2.00
C LEU A 41 2.87 -6.99 -2.73
N MET A 42 1.80 -7.65 -3.10
CA MET A 42 1.86 -8.92 -3.83
C MET A 42 2.49 -8.75 -5.22
N MET A 43 2.23 -7.65 -5.93
CA MET A 43 2.90 -7.30 -7.20
C MET A 43 4.42 -7.09 -7.01
N ALA A 44 4.85 -6.60 -5.85
CA ALA A 44 6.26 -6.55 -5.49
C ALA A 44 6.86 -7.95 -5.18
N GLY A 45 6.07 -9.01 -5.26
CA GLY A 45 6.48 -10.38 -4.91
C GLY A 45 6.57 -10.63 -3.40
N ILE A 46 5.86 -9.84 -2.61
CA ILE A 46 5.78 -9.95 -1.14
C ILE A 46 4.57 -10.78 -0.78
N ASN A 47 4.76 -11.86 -0.06
CA ASN A 47 3.71 -12.78 0.40
C ASN A 47 3.66 -12.95 1.93
N GLU A 48 4.62 -12.41 2.68
CA GLU A 48 4.56 -12.28 4.14
C GLU A 48 4.14 -10.85 4.48
N VAL A 49 2.95 -10.67 5.06
CA VAL A 49 2.37 -9.35 5.30
C VAL A 49 1.83 -9.21 6.71
N LEU A 50 2.27 -8.15 7.41
CA LEU A 50 1.71 -7.73 8.68
C LEU A 50 0.63 -6.67 8.44
N ILE A 51 -0.58 -6.93 8.93
CA ILE A 51 -1.69 -5.98 8.94
C ILE A 51 -1.74 -5.32 10.33
N ILE A 52 -1.50 -4.02 10.37
CA ILE A 52 -1.56 -3.23 11.60
C ILE A 52 -2.86 -2.41 11.57
N SER A 53 -3.69 -2.56 12.60
CA SER A 53 -4.95 -1.84 12.72
C SER A 53 -5.29 -1.50 14.16
N THR A 54 -6.42 -0.80 14.38
CA THR A 54 -6.92 -0.54 15.72
C THR A 54 -7.39 -1.84 16.39
N PRO A 55 -7.38 -1.94 17.74
CA PRO A 55 -7.94 -3.11 18.44
C PRO A 55 -9.40 -3.39 18.08
N HIS A 56 -10.18 -2.34 17.79
CA HIS A 56 -11.60 -2.44 17.40
C HIS A 56 -11.78 -3.09 16.01
N ASP A 57 -10.94 -2.73 15.04
CA ASP A 57 -11.12 -3.15 13.64
C ASP A 57 -10.35 -4.43 13.28
N LEU A 58 -9.29 -4.73 14.02
CA LEU A 58 -8.42 -5.88 13.73
C LEU A 58 -9.16 -7.23 13.61
N PRO A 59 -10.18 -7.55 14.43
CA PRO A 59 -10.95 -8.78 14.28
C PRO A 59 -11.66 -8.88 12.90
N ASN A 60 -12.09 -7.75 12.34
CA ASN A 60 -12.75 -7.73 11.04
C ASN A 60 -11.75 -8.02 9.90
N PHE A 61 -10.52 -7.49 9.99
CA PHE A 61 -9.46 -7.83 9.04
C PHE A 61 -9.08 -9.31 9.11
N LYS A 62 -8.96 -9.87 10.32
CA LYS A 62 -8.72 -11.32 10.51
C LYS A 62 -9.84 -12.16 9.89
N LYS A 63 -11.09 -11.73 10.04
CA LYS A 63 -12.25 -12.42 9.43
C LYS A 63 -12.26 -12.33 7.91
N LEU A 64 -11.87 -11.19 7.33
CA LEU A 64 -11.86 -10.96 5.89
C LEU A 64 -10.72 -11.71 5.20
N LEU A 65 -9.50 -11.59 5.73
CA LEU A 65 -8.27 -12.03 5.04
C LEU A 65 -7.78 -13.42 5.51
N GLY A 66 -8.23 -13.88 6.68
CA GLY A 66 -7.77 -15.14 7.27
C GLY A 66 -6.28 -15.10 7.62
N ASP A 67 -5.58 -16.22 7.40
CA ASP A 67 -4.14 -16.35 7.55
C ASP A 67 -3.37 -16.15 6.23
N GLY A 68 -4.08 -15.92 5.12
CA GLY A 68 -3.50 -15.72 3.79
C GLY A 68 -3.14 -17.00 3.04
N SER A 69 -3.20 -18.17 3.66
CA SER A 69 -2.78 -19.44 3.07
C SER A 69 -3.55 -19.80 1.80
N ASN A 70 -4.81 -19.40 1.70
CA ASN A 70 -5.68 -19.65 0.54
C ASN A 70 -5.19 -18.95 -0.73
N ILE A 71 -4.45 -17.84 -0.60
CA ILE A 71 -3.83 -17.11 -1.72
C ILE A 71 -2.30 -17.21 -1.72
N GLY A 72 -1.74 -18.21 -0.99
CA GLY A 72 -0.30 -18.44 -0.92
C GLY A 72 0.49 -17.34 -0.21
N CYS A 73 -0.18 -16.58 0.64
CA CYS A 73 0.40 -15.59 1.52
C CYS A 73 0.43 -16.07 2.98
N GLN A 74 1.15 -15.33 3.81
CA GLN A 74 1.16 -15.50 5.26
C GLN A 74 0.84 -14.16 5.90
N PHE A 75 -0.31 -14.05 6.55
CA PHE A 75 -0.75 -12.82 7.21
C PHE A 75 -0.54 -12.90 8.72
N THR A 76 0.10 -11.86 9.23
CA THR A 76 0.25 -11.59 10.67
C THR A 76 -0.53 -10.33 11.01
N TYR A 77 -0.96 -10.20 12.27
CA TYR A 77 -1.83 -9.10 12.71
C TYR A 77 -1.29 -8.49 13.98
N ALA A 78 -1.21 -7.16 14.02
CA ALA A 78 -0.80 -6.41 15.19
C ALA A 78 -1.72 -5.21 15.45
N GLU A 79 -1.78 -4.77 16.70
CA GLU A 79 -2.60 -3.65 17.14
C GLU A 79 -1.78 -2.37 17.21
N GLN A 80 -2.32 -1.29 16.68
CA GLN A 80 -1.92 0.07 16.97
C GLN A 80 -3.03 0.72 17.77
N ALA A 81 -2.90 0.70 19.10
CA ALA A 81 -3.93 1.20 20.02
C ALA A 81 -4.16 2.71 19.90
N VAL A 82 -3.09 3.47 19.61
CA VAL A 82 -3.13 4.93 19.44
C VAL A 82 -2.44 5.27 18.12
N PRO A 83 -3.08 6.08 17.25
CA PRO A 83 -2.51 6.45 15.94
C PRO A 83 -1.42 7.53 16.09
N ASN A 84 -0.27 7.15 16.62
CA ASN A 84 0.85 8.04 16.92
C ASN A 84 1.78 8.31 15.72
N GLY A 85 1.35 8.04 14.51
CA GLY A 85 2.13 8.29 13.29
C GLY A 85 2.54 7.01 12.55
N LEU A 86 2.97 7.19 11.31
CA LEU A 86 3.23 6.10 10.38
C LEU A 86 4.49 5.31 10.74
N ALA A 87 5.51 5.97 11.24
CA ALA A 87 6.79 5.33 11.59
C ALA A 87 6.67 4.32 12.74
N GLN A 88 5.63 4.43 13.57
CA GLN A 88 5.34 3.47 14.64
C GLN A 88 5.11 2.05 14.09
N ALA A 89 4.70 1.91 12.82
CA ALA A 89 4.49 0.62 12.18
C ALA A 89 5.74 -0.27 12.20
N PHE A 90 6.94 0.31 12.11
CA PHE A 90 8.20 -0.45 12.15
C PHE A 90 8.55 -0.90 13.56
N VAL A 91 8.21 -0.12 14.57
CA VAL A 91 8.41 -0.49 15.99
C VAL A 91 7.43 -1.60 16.38
N ILE A 92 6.15 -1.47 16.00
CA ILE A 92 5.14 -2.52 16.24
C ILE A 92 5.50 -3.81 15.49
N GLY A 93 6.01 -3.67 14.27
CA GLY A 93 6.35 -4.79 13.40
C GLY A 93 7.75 -5.35 13.60
N GLU A 94 8.54 -4.91 14.59
CA GLU A 94 9.94 -5.31 14.76
C GLU A 94 10.16 -6.83 14.76
N GLU A 95 9.40 -7.55 15.56
CA GLU A 95 9.51 -9.02 15.65
C GLU A 95 9.13 -9.68 14.31
N PHE A 96 8.09 -9.17 13.63
CA PHE A 96 7.70 -9.65 12.31
C PHE A 96 8.76 -9.35 11.25
N ILE A 97 9.34 -8.15 11.23
CA ILE A 97 10.37 -7.74 10.28
C ILE A 97 11.62 -8.61 10.47
N GLY A 98 12.05 -8.82 11.72
CA GLY A 98 13.29 -9.54 12.03
C GLY A 98 14.49 -8.86 11.37
N GLU A 99 15.25 -9.61 10.56
CA GLU A 99 16.43 -9.10 9.84
C GLU A 99 16.12 -8.72 8.38
N ASP A 100 14.87 -8.83 7.95
CA ASP A 100 14.46 -8.56 6.58
C ASP A 100 14.37 -7.07 6.26
N SER A 101 14.47 -6.73 4.98
CA SER A 101 13.98 -5.46 4.45
C SER A 101 12.44 -5.45 4.49
N VAL A 102 11.84 -4.25 4.50
CA VAL A 102 10.40 -4.10 4.67
C VAL A 102 9.80 -3.07 3.71
N ALA A 103 8.63 -3.40 3.17
CA ALA A 103 7.75 -2.46 2.47
C ALA A 103 6.63 -2.03 3.41
N LEU A 104 6.33 -0.74 3.46
CA LEU A 104 5.15 -0.18 4.12
C LEU A 104 4.22 0.40 3.07
N VAL A 105 2.95 0.02 3.11
CA VAL A 105 1.89 0.66 2.32
C VAL A 105 0.75 1.10 3.22
N LEU A 106 0.21 2.29 2.94
CA LEU A 106 -0.97 2.77 3.65
C LEU A 106 -2.22 2.07 3.12
N GLY A 107 -3.05 1.60 4.03
CA GLY A 107 -4.23 0.77 3.74
C GLY A 107 -5.33 1.46 2.93
N ASP A 108 -5.19 2.77 2.69
CA ASP A 108 -6.13 3.61 1.94
C ASP A 108 -5.56 4.15 0.62
N ASN A 109 -4.37 3.71 0.23
CA ASN A 109 -3.73 4.11 -1.02
C ASN A 109 -3.96 3.06 -2.10
N ILE A 110 -4.42 3.50 -3.25
CA ILE A 110 -4.67 2.68 -4.43
C ILE A 110 -3.69 3.10 -5.52
N PHE A 111 -2.96 2.12 -6.06
CA PHE A 111 -2.04 2.31 -7.16
C PHE A 111 -2.47 1.49 -8.37
N PHE A 112 -2.43 2.11 -9.55
CA PHE A 112 -2.69 1.42 -10.80
C PHE A 112 -1.81 2.01 -11.91
N GLY A 113 -1.18 1.16 -12.71
CA GLY A 113 -0.35 1.58 -13.84
C GLY A 113 0.34 0.39 -14.51
N SER A 114 0.58 0.49 -15.80
CA SER A 114 1.14 -0.59 -16.62
C SER A 114 2.52 -1.07 -16.17
N ASN A 115 3.35 -0.17 -15.62
CA ASN A 115 4.72 -0.48 -15.21
C ASN A 115 4.87 -0.71 -13.70
N MET A 116 3.76 -0.77 -12.95
CA MET A 116 3.81 -0.91 -11.48
C MET A 116 4.58 -2.15 -11.05
N HIS A 117 4.30 -3.30 -11.64
CA HIS A 117 5.01 -4.54 -11.30
C HIS A 117 6.54 -4.40 -11.45
N GLN A 118 7.01 -3.89 -12.60
CA GLN A 118 8.44 -3.71 -12.85
C GLN A 118 9.08 -2.71 -11.89
N LEU A 119 8.41 -1.58 -11.64
CA LEU A 119 8.88 -0.55 -10.72
C LEU A 119 9.00 -1.10 -9.29
N LEU A 120 8.03 -1.85 -8.81
CA LEU A 120 8.05 -2.44 -7.48
C LEU A 120 9.15 -3.51 -7.36
N GLN A 121 9.27 -4.39 -8.35
CA GLN A 121 10.30 -5.44 -8.36
C GLN A 121 11.72 -4.87 -8.39
N SER A 122 11.97 -3.82 -9.17
CA SER A 122 13.31 -3.20 -9.28
C SER A 122 13.76 -2.51 -7.99
N ASN A 123 12.83 -2.16 -7.10
CA ASN A 123 13.12 -1.50 -5.83
C ASN A 123 13.04 -2.44 -4.60
N ARG A 124 12.83 -3.74 -4.81
CA ARG A 124 12.56 -4.71 -3.74
C ARG A 124 13.72 -4.93 -2.76
N ASN A 125 14.96 -4.67 -3.17
CA ASN A 125 16.15 -4.87 -2.33
C ASN A 125 16.88 -3.54 -2.11
N PRO A 126 16.32 -2.62 -1.32
CA PRO A 126 16.94 -1.32 -1.11
C PRO A 126 18.21 -1.42 -0.24
N ASP A 127 19.26 -0.68 -0.61
CA ASP A 127 20.34 -0.32 0.29
C ASP A 127 20.04 1.07 0.87
N GLY A 128 19.19 1.11 1.89
CA GLY A 128 18.63 2.32 2.48
C GLY A 128 17.13 2.41 2.30
N GLY A 129 16.62 3.62 2.01
CA GLY A 129 15.21 3.91 1.79
C GLY A 129 14.87 4.16 0.32
N VAL A 130 13.70 3.74 -0.11
CA VAL A 130 13.09 4.12 -1.39
C VAL A 130 11.73 4.74 -1.11
N VAL A 131 11.55 5.97 -1.55
CA VAL A 131 10.24 6.64 -1.62
C VAL A 131 9.78 6.69 -3.06
N PHE A 132 8.47 6.70 -3.27
CA PHE A 132 7.92 6.87 -4.61
C PHE A 132 7.51 8.33 -4.81
N ALA A 133 7.64 8.83 -6.03
CA ALA A 133 7.34 10.21 -6.39
C ALA A 133 6.24 10.26 -7.43
N TYR A 134 5.16 10.96 -7.14
CA TYR A 134 4.01 11.15 -8.01
C TYR A 134 3.79 12.63 -8.29
N HIS A 135 3.72 13.01 -9.56
CA HIS A 135 3.53 14.41 -9.94
C HIS A 135 2.08 14.86 -9.68
N VAL A 136 1.91 15.90 -8.87
CA VAL A 136 0.61 16.48 -8.48
C VAL A 136 0.53 17.95 -8.81
N SER A 137 -0.67 18.51 -8.82
CA SER A 137 -0.93 19.95 -9.01
C SER A 137 -0.98 20.74 -7.69
N ASP A 138 -1.11 20.04 -6.55
CA ASP A 138 -1.31 20.58 -5.20
C ASP A 138 -0.33 19.95 -4.18
N PRO A 139 1.00 20.09 -4.42
CA PRO A 139 2.04 19.39 -3.65
C PRO A 139 2.06 19.76 -2.16
N GLU A 140 1.61 20.94 -1.78
CA GLU A 140 1.57 21.43 -0.38
C GLU A 140 0.73 20.56 0.56
N ARG A 141 -0.10 19.68 0.01
CA ARG A 141 -0.95 18.76 0.80
C ARG A 141 -0.22 17.50 1.27
N TYR A 142 0.95 17.21 0.73
CA TYR A 142 1.66 15.94 0.85
C TYR A 142 3.08 16.13 1.35
N GLY A 143 3.75 15.03 1.70
CA GLY A 143 5.20 15.01 1.70
C GLY A 143 5.71 15.26 0.30
N VAL A 144 6.70 16.15 0.14
CA VAL A 144 7.26 16.53 -1.16
C VAL A 144 8.72 16.14 -1.22
N VAL A 145 9.14 15.50 -2.32
CA VAL A 145 10.52 15.10 -2.57
C VAL A 145 11.09 15.83 -3.77
N GLU A 146 12.32 16.32 -3.62
CA GLU A 146 13.18 16.78 -4.70
C GLU A 146 14.32 15.78 -4.91
N PHE A 147 14.71 15.51 -6.14
CA PHE A 147 15.71 14.49 -6.47
C PHE A 147 16.55 14.89 -7.68
N ASP A 148 17.74 14.30 -7.79
CA ASP A 148 18.66 14.50 -8.89
C ASP A 148 18.37 13.56 -10.09
N LYS A 149 19.20 13.69 -11.15
CA LYS A 149 19.12 12.85 -12.35
C LYS A 149 19.37 11.36 -12.09
N ASP A 150 20.04 11.03 -11.00
CA ASP A 150 20.36 9.65 -10.60
C ASP A 150 19.31 9.09 -9.62
N LEU A 151 18.15 9.77 -9.51
CA LEU A 151 17.02 9.43 -8.65
C LEU A 151 17.42 9.33 -7.17
N THR A 152 18.40 10.10 -6.75
CA THR A 152 18.76 10.27 -5.34
C THR A 152 18.04 11.50 -4.80
N ALA A 153 17.37 11.35 -3.65
CA ALA A 153 16.67 12.46 -3.02
C ALA A 153 17.66 13.56 -2.58
N ILE A 154 17.30 14.81 -2.87
CA ILE A 154 18.03 16.02 -2.46
C ILE A 154 17.37 16.66 -1.25
N SER A 155 16.04 16.69 -1.23
CA SER A 155 15.26 17.18 -0.11
C SER A 155 13.96 16.41 0.05
N ILE A 156 13.44 16.37 1.27
CA ILE A 156 12.10 15.84 1.56
C ILE A 156 11.47 16.66 2.68
N GLU A 157 10.26 17.15 2.47
CA GLU A 157 9.55 18.02 3.41
C GLU A 157 8.09 17.58 3.56
N GLU A 158 7.59 17.56 4.81
CA GLU A 158 6.19 17.24 5.09
C GLU A 158 5.33 18.49 4.95
N LYS A 159 4.38 18.48 4.01
CA LYS A 159 3.40 19.54 3.77
C LYS A 159 4.03 20.94 3.78
N PRO A 160 4.99 21.19 2.92
CA PRO A 160 5.68 22.49 2.88
C PRO A 160 4.72 23.59 2.41
N LEU A 161 4.83 24.78 2.99
CA LEU A 161 4.07 25.96 2.55
C LEU A 161 4.53 26.42 1.15
N GLU A 162 5.81 26.26 0.86
CA GLU A 162 6.43 26.55 -0.43
C GLU A 162 7.13 25.31 -0.96
N PRO A 163 6.42 24.44 -1.71
CA PRO A 163 7.00 23.20 -2.22
C PRO A 163 8.13 23.43 -3.20
N LYS A 164 9.25 22.72 -3.04
CA LYS A 164 10.41 22.79 -3.93
C LYS A 164 10.23 21.99 -5.22
N SER A 165 9.27 21.11 -5.26
CA SER A 165 8.91 20.30 -6.43
C SER A 165 7.41 19.98 -6.45
N ASN A 166 6.92 19.47 -7.58
CA ASN A 166 5.56 18.98 -7.70
C ASN A 166 5.46 17.46 -7.47
N TYR A 167 6.48 16.84 -6.87
CA TYR A 167 6.49 15.40 -6.63
C TYR A 167 6.08 15.08 -5.20
N ALA A 168 4.83 14.68 -5.04
CA ALA A 168 4.30 14.15 -3.79
C ALA A 168 4.85 12.74 -3.51
N VAL A 169 5.01 12.41 -2.24
CA VAL A 169 5.39 11.07 -1.76
C VAL A 169 4.12 10.34 -1.31
N PRO A 170 3.64 9.37 -2.12
CA PRO A 170 2.53 8.52 -1.73
C PRO A 170 2.85 7.63 -0.55
N GLY A 171 1.80 7.01 0.03
CA GLY A 171 1.92 6.09 1.14
C GLY A 171 2.45 4.71 0.75
N LEU A 172 3.61 4.67 0.11
CA LEU A 172 4.34 3.46 -0.27
C LEU A 172 5.84 3.68 -0.07
N TYR A 173 6.48 2.84 0.72
CA TYR A 173 7.87 3.00 1.15
C TYR A 173 8.56 1.66 1.21
N PHE A 174 9.80 1.57 0.73
CA PHE A 174 10.64 0.39 0.86
C PHE A 174 11.92 0.74 1.63
N TYR A 175 12.28 -0.06 2.60
CA TYR A 175 13.43 0.19 3.46
C TYR A 175 14.26 -1.05 3.69
N ASP A 176 15.55 -0.86 3.88
CA ASP A 176 16.40 -1.87 4.48
C ASP A 176 16.05 -2.09 5.96
N ASN A 177 16.66 -3.06 6.60
CA ASN A 177 16.36 -3.42 7.99
C ASN A 177 16.66 -2.29 9.00
N SER A 178 17.56 -1.36 8.68
CA SER A 178 17.93 -0.27 9.59
C SER A 178 16.75 0.67 9.92
N VAL A 179 15.63 0.59 9.17
CA VAL A 179 14.43 1.37 9.43
C VAL A 179 13.85 1.14 10.84
N VAL A 180 13.98 -0.07 11.39
CA VAL A 180 13.48 -0.40 12.72
C VAL A 180 14.19 0.45 13.78
N GLU A 181 15.52 0.50 13.72
CA GLU A 181 16.34 1.29 14.65
C GLU A 181 16.14 2.80 14.44
N ILE A 182 16.00 3.22 13.18
CA ILE A 182 15.69 4.62 12.86
C ILE A 182 14.34 5.00 13.48
N ALA A 183 13.30 4.20 13.29
CA ALA A 183 11.96 4.48 13.80
C ALA A 183 11.89 4.55 15.33
N LYS A 184 12.71 3.77 16.04
CA LYS A 184 12.82 3.84 17.50
C LYS A 184 13.46 5.15 18.00
N ASN A 185 14.32 5.77 17.19
CA ASN A 185 15.13 6.92 17.60
C ASN A 185 14.61 8.28 17.12
N ILE A 186 13.63 8.34 16.22
CA ILE A 186 12.97 9.60 15.85
C ILE A 186 12.12 10.13 17.00
N LYS A 187 11.91 11.45 17.01
CA LYS A 187 11.08 12.13 18.02
C LYS A 187 9.72 12.47 17.44
N PRO A 188 8.67 12.53 18.26
CA PRO A 188 7.38 13.03 17.80
C PRO A 188 7.49 14.45 17.26
N SER A 189 6.77 14.72 16.17
CA SER A 189 6.64 16.07 15.60
C SER A 189 5.84 17.00 16.51
N ALA A 190 5.72 18.28 16.13
CA ALA A 190 4.85 19.25 16.81
C ALA A 190 3.38 18.80 16.88
N ARG A 191 2.97 17.86 16.03
CA ARG A 191 1.63 17.24 16.03
C ARG A 191 1.52 16.05 17.00
N GLY A 192 2.62 15.66 17.66
CA GLY A 192 2.69 14.48 18.52
C GLY A 192 2.81 13.16 17.77
N GLU A 193 3.10 13.19 16.45
CA GLU A 193 3.18 12.01 15.59
C GLU A 193 4.63 11.63 15.24
N TYR A 194 4.94 10.34 15.20
CA TYR A 194 6.18 9.80 14.65
C TYR A 194 6.08 9.78 13.12
N GLU A 195 6.63 10.83 12.50
CA GLU A 195 6.47 11.09 11.08
C GLU A 195 7.34 10.15 10.22
N ILE A 196 6.76 9.62 9.16
CA ILE A 196 7.52 8.85 8.17
C ILE A 196 8.54 9.73 7.45
N THR A 197 8.24 11.02 7.29
CA THR A 197 9.15 12.00 6.70
C THR A 197 10.43 12.15 7.51
N ASP A 198 10.38 12.00 8.84
CA ASP A 198 11.59 12.07 9.67
C ASP A 198 12.44 10.80 9.54
N VAL A 199 11.82 9.62 9.35
CA VAL A 199 12.56 8.42 8.94
C VAL A 199 13.27 8.64 7.60
N ASN A 200 12.59 9.21 6.63
CA ASN A 200 13.15 9.50 5.30
C ASN A 200 14.30 10.51 5.37
N LYS A 201 14.22 11.52 6.26
CA LYS A 201 15.31 12.49 6.48
C LYS A 201 16.59 11.82 6.98
N VAL A 202 16.48 10.82 7.85
CA VAL A 202 17.66 10.08 8.32
C VAL A 202 18.34 9.33 7.15
N TYR A 203 17.58 8.74 6.25
CA TYR A 203 18.14 8.12 5.04
C TYR A 203 18.70 9.17 4.07
N LEU A 204 18.04 10.32 3.94
CA LEU A 204 18.51 11.44 3.12
C LEU A 204 19.89 11.94 3.61
N GLU A 205 20.05 12.18 4.92
CA GLU A 205 21.30 12.64 5.55
C GLU A 205 22.44 11.62 5.36
N LYS A 206 22.12 10.32 5.29
CA LYS A 206 23.07 9.26 4.99
C LYS A 206 23.38 9.10 3.49
N GLY A 207 22.74 9.88 2.61
CA GLY A 207 22.84 9.71 1.15
C GLY A 207 22.24 8.41 0.63
N LYS A 208 21.31 7.80 1.38
CA LYS A 208 20.71 6.48 1.10
C LYS A 208 19.20 6.54 0.85
N LEU A 209 18.66 7.70 0.45
CA LEU A 209 17.27 7.84 0.04
C LEU A 209 17.16 7.90 -1.48
N LYS A 210 16.58 6.86 -2.07
CA LYS A 210 16.33 6.78 -3.52
C LYS A 210 14.87 7.07 -3.84
N VAL A 211 14.59 7.42 -5.09
CA VAL A 211 13.27 7.82 -5.58
C VAL A 211 12.85 6.92 -6.74
N GLY A 212 11.71 6.24 -6.58
CA GLY A 212 11.03 5.54 -7.67
C GLY A 212 9.96 6.44 -8.29
N ILE A 213 10.06 6.76 -9.57
CA ILE A 213 9.08 7.64 -10.23
C ILE A 213 7.85 6.85 -10.66
N LEU A 214 6.69 7.25 -10.17
CA LEU A 214 5.41 6.83 -10.69
C LEU A 214 5.13 7.62 -11.98
N SER A 215 5.31 6.95 -13.12
CA SER A 215 5.30 7.58 -14.44
C SER A 215 3.91 8.12 -14.83
N ARG A 216 3.86 8.97 -15.85
CA ARG A 216 2.60 9.41 -16.47
C ARG A 216 1.78 8.19 -16.91
N GLY A 217 0.49 8.17 -16.58
CA GLY A 217 -0.39 7.02 -16.79
C GLY A 217 -0.52 6.09 -15.58
N THR A 218 0.29 6.30 -14.53
CA THR A 218 0.02 5.72 -13.22
C THR A 218 -1.05 6.54 -12.52
N ALA A 219 -2.03 5.89 -11.91
CA ALA A 219 -2.96 6.48 -10.98
C ALA A 219 -2.52 6.18 -9.56
N TRP A 220 -2.47 7.21 -8.72
CA TRP A 220 -2.43 7.13 -7.28
C TRP A 220 -3.68 7.81 -6.73
N LEU A 221 -4.49 7.08 -5.98
CA LEU A 221 -5.73 7.57 -5.43
C LEU A 221 -5.66 7.45 -3.90
N ASP A 222 -5.78 8.58 -3.24
CA ASP A 222 -6.03 8.63 -1.81
C ASP A 222 -7.57 8.58 -1.59
N THR A 223 -8.04 7.76 -0.71
CA THR A 223 -9.47 7.63 -0.44
C THR A 223 -9.88 8.39 0.83
N GLY A 224 -9.23 9.52 1.11
CA GLY A 224 -9.31 10.27 2.36
C GLY A 224 -10.57 11.10 2.58
N THR A 225 -11.35 11.35 1.53
CA THR A 225 -12.59 12.15 1.55
C THR A 225 -13.72 11.43 0.82
N PHE A 226 -14.97 11.87 1.01
CA PHE A 226 -16.12 11.31 0.28
C PHE A 226 -15.93 11.39 -1.24
N ASN A 227 -15.44 12.53 -1.72
CA ASN A 227 -15.21 12.72 -3.15
C ASN A 227 -14.10 11.81 -3.69
N SER A 228 -12.96 11.72 -3.00
CA SER A 228 -11.85 10.87 -3.45
C SER A 228 -12.19 9.38 -3.36
N LEU A 229 -12.99 8.96 -2.38
CA LEU A 229 -13.51 7.59 -2.30
C LEU A 229 -14.44 7.27 -3.48
N MET A 230 -15.37 8.17 -3.80
CA MET A 230 -16.26 8.02 -4.96
C MET A 230 -15.47 7.98 -6.27
N GLN A 231 -14.53 8.91 -6.45
CA GLN A 231 -13.68 8.96 -7.64
C GLN A 231 -12.84 7.69 -7.82
N ALA A 232 -12.32 7.12 -6.72
CA ALA A 232 -11.59 5.87 -6.77
C ALA A 232 -12.50 4.72 -7.25
N GLY A 233 -13.72 4.62 -6.74
CA GLY A 233 -14.70 3.62 -7.19
C GLY A 233 -15.06 3.78 -8.67
N GLN A 234 -15.30 5.00 -9.13
CA GLN A 234 -15.60 5.29 -10.55
C GLN A 234 -14.39 4.99 -11.46
N PHE A 235 -13.18 5.33 -11.03
CA PHE A 235 -11.97 5.02 -11.78
C PHE A 235 -11.80 3.52 -11.98
N VAL A 236 -11.91 2.74 -10.90
CA VAL A 236 -11.82 1.27 -10.96
C VAL A 236 -12.92 0.70 -11.84
N GLN A 237 -14.18 1.14 -11.66
CA GLN A 237 -15.32 0.70 -12.47
C GLN A 237 -15.05 0.91 -13.97
N VAL A 238 -14.68 2.12 -14.38
CA VAL A 238 -14.46 2.43 -15.81
C VAL A 238 -13.36 1.57 -16.40
N LEU A 239 -12.26 1.35 -15.67
CA LEU A 239 -11.18 0.49 -16.14
C LEU A 239 -11.62 -0.96 -16.30
N GLU A 240 -12.25 -1.52 -15.28
CA GLU A 240 -12.69 -2.92 -15.29
C GLU A 240 -13.76 -3.18 -16.38
N GLU A 241 -14.73 -2.28 -16.54
CA GLU A 241 -15.74 -2.40 -17.58
C GLU A 241 -15.17 -2.27 -19.00
N ARG A 242 -14.15 -1.43 -19.20
CA ARG A 242 -13.53 -1.22 -20.52
C ARG A 242 -12.54 -2.29 -20.90
N GLN A 243 -11.74 -2.76 -19.96
CA GLN A 243 -10.66 -3.72 -20.24
C GLN A 243 -11.11 -5.17 -20.01
N GLY A 244 -12.17 -5.39 -19.23
CA GLY A 244 -12.54 -6.74 -18.79
C GLY A 244 -11.55 -7.36 -17.81
N LEU A 245 -10.64 -6.54 -17.24
CA LEU A 245 -9.60 -6.96 -16.31
C LEU A 245 -9.80 -6.24 -14.96
N LYS A 246 -9.63 -6.97 -13.86
CA LYS A 246 -9.82 -6.40 -12.53
C LYS A 246 -8.60 -5.66 -12.01
N VAL A 247 -8.84 -4.56 -11.30
CA VAL A 247 -7.82 -3.80 -10.57
C VAL A 247 -7.74 -4.34 -9.15
N GLY A 248 -6.55 -4.66 -8.66
CA GLY A 248 -6.35 -5.13 -7.28
C GLY A 248 -6.97 -6.48 -6.96
N CYS A 249 -7.08 -7.37 -7.96
CA CYS A 249 -7.56 -8.74 -7.78
C CYS A 249 -6.44 -9.61 -7.19
N ILE A 250 -6.51 -9.84 -5.87
CA ILE A 250 -5.45 -10.53 -5.14
C ILE A 250 -5.29 -12.00 -5.55
N GLU A 251 -6.36 -12.67 -5.94
CA GLU A 251 -6.35 -14.05 -6.41
C GLU A 251 -5.66 -14.18 -7.77
N GLU A 252 -5.91 -13.25 -8.70
CA GLU A 252 -5.22 -13.19 -9.99
C GLU A 252 -3.73 -12.94 -9.79
N ILE A 253 -3.37 -11.97 -8.92
CA ILE A 253 -1.98 -11.64 -8.65
C ILE A 253 -1.26 -12.82 -8.00
N ALA A 254 -1.89 -13.49 -7.03
CA ALA A 254 -1.35 -14.70 -6.40
C ALA A 254 -1.04 -15.79 -7.43
N TRP A 255 -1.94 -16.01 -8.37
CA TRP A 255 -1.74 -16.98 -9.44
C TRP A 255 -0.63 -16.57 -10.42
N ARG A 256 -0.61 -15.29 -10.84
CA ARG A 256 0.42 -14.76 -11.76
C ARG A 256 1.82 -14.74 -11.13
N GLN A 257 1.90 -14.49 -9.82
CA GLN A 257 3.16 -14.54 -9.07
C GLN A 257 3.60 -15.97 -8.72
N GLY A 258 2.78 -16.98 -9.02
CA GLY A 258 3.06 -18.36 -8.69
C GLY A 258 2.92 -18.70 -7.21
N PHE A 259 2.23 -17.84 -6.43
CA PHE A 259 1.93 -18.12 -5.02
C PHE A 259 0.92 -19.26 -4.89
N ILE A 260 0.01 -19.39 -5.86
CA ILE A 260 -0.98 -20.46 -5.93
C ILE A 260 -0.96 -21.13 -7.31
N SER A 261 -1.39 -22.38 -7.33
CA SER A 261 -1.55 -23.16 -8.55
C SER A 261 -2.86 -22.79 -9.30
N THR A 262 -2.94 -23.22 -10.55
CA THR A 262 -4.18 -23.07 -11.34
C THR A 262 -5.38 -23.81 -10.70
N GLN A 263 -5.15 -24.93 -10.01
CA GLN A 263 -6.23 -25.61 -9.32
C GLN A 263 -6.75 -24.82 -8.13
N GLN A 264 -5.84 -24.26 -7.33
CA GLN A 264 -6.22 -23.38 -6.21
C GLN A 264 -6.99 -22.14 -6.69
N LEU A 265 -6.60 -21.53 -7.84
CA LEU A 265 -7.36 -20.43 -8.43
C LEU A 265 -8.79 -20.85 -8.79
N LYS A 266 -8.99 -22.05 -9.34
CA LYS A 266 -10.35 -22.59 -9.63
C LYS A 266 -11.16 -22.77 -8.36
N ASP A 267 -10.54 -23.32 -7.31
CA ASP A 267 -11.19 -23.56 -6.03
C ASP A 267 -11.62 -22.25 -5.36
N LEU A 268 -10.79 -21.19 -5.44
CA LEU A 268 -11.13 -19.83 -4.99
C LEU A 268 -12.27 -19.19 -5.82
N ALA A 269 -12.32 -19.45 -7.10
CA ALA A 269 -13.33 -18.89 -8.00
C ALA A 269 -14.74 -19.44 -7.73
N GLU A 270 -14.86 -20.71 -7.32
CA GLU A 270 -16.14 -21.41 -7.21
C GLU A 270 -17.16 -20.70 -6.30
N PRO A 271 -16.83 -20.32 -5.04
CA PRO A 271 -17.78 -19.63 -4.17
C PRO A 271 -18.13 -18.21 -4.65
N LEU A 272 -17.31 -17.61 -5.54
CA LEU A 272 -17.45 -16.23 -6.01
C LEU A 272 -18.20 -16.10 -7.35
N LYS A 273 -18.67 -17.19 -7.96
CA LYS A 273 -19.37 -17.18 -9.25
C LYS A 273 -20.64 -16.35 -9.25
N LYS A 274 -21.40 -16.39 -8.15
CA LYS A 274 -22.69 -15.67 -8.07
C LYS A 274 -22.57 -14.15 -8.24
N SER A 275 -21.42 -13.58 -7.89
CA SER A 275 -21.14 -12.15 -8.07
C SER A 275 -20.51 -11.81 -9.42
N GLY A 276 -20.19 -12.82 -10.25
CA GLY A 276 -19.41 -12.66 -11.48
C GLY A 276 -17.90 -12.57 -11.24
N TYR A 277 -17.45 -12.37 -10.00
CA TYR A 277 -16.02 -12.31 -9.66
C TYR A 277 -15.32 -13.65 -9.94
N GLY A 278 -15.95 -14.77 -9.57
CA GLY A 278 -15.45 -16.12 -9.85
C GLY A 278 -15.39 -16.43 -11.35
N ASP A 279 -16.37 -15.98 -12.13
CA ASP A 279 -16.37 -16.16 -13.59
C ASP A 279 -15.20 -15.39 -14.23
N TYR A 280 -14.88 -14.21 -13.71
CA TYR A 280 -13.67 -13.48 -14.11
C TYR A 280 -12.40 -14.32 -13.86
N LEU A 281 -12.22 -14.86 -12.65
CA LEU A 281 -11.04 -15.68 -12.31
C LEU A 281 -10.91 -16.89 -13.24
N LEU A 282 -12.01 -17.56 -13.56
CA LEU A 282 -12.02 -18.68 -14.51
C LEU A 282 -11.72 -18.25 -15.95
N SER A 283 -12.10 -17.03 -16.34
CA SER A 283 -11.83 -16.51 -17.69
C SER A 283 -10.33 -16.31 -17.93
N LEU A 284 -9.54 -15.98 -16.90
CA LEU A 284 -8.09 -15.82 -16.98
C LEU A 284 -7.38 -17.08 -17.49
N LEU A 285 -7.96 -18.25 -17.21
CA LEU A 285 -7.41 -19.54 -17.65
C LEU A 285 -7.67 -19.84 -19.13
N LYS A 286 -8.61 -19.14 -19.75
CA LYS A 286 -9.01 -19.33 -21.15
C LYS A 286 -8.28 -18.37 -22.10
N HIS A 287 -7.88 -17.22 -21.61
CA HIS A 287 -7.25 -16.17 -22.41
C HIS A 287 -5.81 -15.95 -21.93
N LYS A 288 -4.84 -15.99 -22.87
CA LYS A 288 -3.49 -15.47 -22.60
C LYS A 288 -3.59 -13.94 -22.51
N THR A 289 -3.80 -13.43 -21.31
CA THR A 289 -3.63 -11.99 -21.02
C THR A 289 -2.13 -11.71 -20.85
N TYR A 290 -1.62 -10.81 -21.64
CA TYR A 290 -0.21 -10.38 -21.63
C TYR A 290 0.03 -9.40 -20.48
#